data_19a7f3c5a0d350376e77df24f40f3df8
#
_entry.id   19a7f3c5a0d350376e77df24f40f3df8
#
_cell.length_a   1.000
_cell.length_b   1.000
_cell.length_c   1.000
_cell.angle_alpha   90.00
_cell.angle_beta   90.00
_cell.angle_gamma   90.00
#
_symmetry.space_group_name_H-M   'P 1'
#
loop_
_entity.id
_entity.type
_entity.pdbx_description
1 polymer ?
#
loop_
_entity_poly.entity_id
_entity_poly.type
_entity_poly.pdbx_seq_one_letter_code
_entity_poly.pdbx_strand_id
1 'polypeptide(L)'
;MQARHRLDTTFAALADPTRRAILARLASSGQASVSELAEPFAISQPAISKHLKVLERAGLISRGRDAQRRPRRLEPKRLGEATKWLERYRRLWEGNYQRLDALLEALKTKGKKWGP
;
A
#
# COMPACT_ATOMS: atom_id res chain seq x y z
N MET A 1 7.22 23.04 -0.34
CA MET A 1 8.27 22.36 -1.13
C MET A 1 8.62 20.99 -0.57
N GLN A 2 8.93 20.88 0.71
CA GLN A 2 9.25 19.58 1.31
C GLN A 2 8.06 18.62 1.29
N ALA A 3 6.86 19.08 1.56
CA ALA A 3 5.66 18.24 1.52
C ALA A 3 5.42 17.68 0.11
N ARG A 4 5.62 18.53 -0.90
CA ARG A 4 5.48 18.12 -2.29
C ARG A 4 6.52 17.06 -2.66
N HIS A 5 7.77 17.27 -2.23
CA HIS A 5 8.85 16.32 -2.45
C HIS A 5 8.56 14.97 -1.77
N ARG A 6 8.03 15.00 -0.55
CA ARG A 6 7.66 13.79 0.17
C ARG A 6 6.56 13.01 -0.55
N LEU A 7 5.57 13.71 -1.09
CA LEU A 7 4.52 13.05 -1.87
C LEU A 7 5.07 12.39 -3.12
N ASP A 8 5.94 13.08 -3.85
CA ASP A 8 6.56 12.53 -5.05
C ASP A 8 7.34 11.26 -4.72
N THR A 9 8.11 11.29 -3.64
CA THR A 9 8.91 10.14 -3.19
C THR A 9 8.01 8.99 -2.76
N THR A 10 6.92 9.29 -2.04
CA THR A 10 5.95 8.29 -1.61
C THR A 10 5.31 7.59 -2.81
N PHE A 11 4.80 8.35 -3.76
CA PHE A 11 4.15 7.77 -4.93
C PHE A 11 5.13 7.00 -5.81
N ALA A 12 6.36 7.49 -5.95
CA ALA A 12 7.39 6.76 -6.69
C ALA A 12 7.67 5.40 -6.04
N ALA A 13 7.77 5.35 -4.71
CA ALA A 13 7.99 4.10 -3.99
C ALA A 13 6.80 3.15 -4.15
N LEU A 14 5.58 3.67 -4.20
CA LEU A 14 4.37 2.87 -4.37
C LEU A 14 4.14 2.40 -5.81
N ALA A 15 4.92 2.90 -6.76
CA ALA A 15 4.72 2.58 -8.17
C ALA A 15 5.19 1.16 -8.55
N ASP A 16 5.80 0.43 -7.64
CA ASP A 16 6.29 -0.92 -7.89
C ASP A 16 5.43 -1.96 -7.16
N PRO A 17 4.97 -3.02 -7.85
CA PRO A 17 4.09 -4.02 -7.21
C PRO A 17 4.77 -4.79 -6.09
N THR A 18 6.06 -5.08 -6.18
CA THR A 18 6.79 -5.79 -5.12
C THR A 18 6.83 -4.93 -3.86
N ARG A 19 7.11 -3.65 -4.01
CA ARG A 19 7.13 -2.74 -2.86
C ARG A 19 5.75 -2.61 -2.22
N ARG A 20 4.69 -2.54 -3.01
CA ARG A 20 3.32 -2.53 -2.46
C ARG A 20 3.01 -3.82 -1.70
N ALA A 21 3.47 -4.97 -2.20
CA ALA A 21 3.27 -6.25 -1.52
C ALA A 21 4.04 -6.31 -0.20
N ILE A 22 5.26 -5.76 -0.16
CA ILE A 22 6.03 -5.66 1.08
C ILE A 22 5.28 -4.83 2.12
N LEU A 23 4.76 -3.68 1.72
CA LEU A 23 3.99 -2.83 2.63
C LEU A 23 2.74 -3.52 3.15
N ALA A 24 2.03 -4.26 2.29
CA ALA A 24 0.85 -5.01 2.68
C ALA A 24 1.21 -6.09 3.71
N ARG A 25 2.33 -6.78 3.53
CA ARG A 25 2.81 -7.77 4.48
C ARG A 25 3.12 -7.14 5.83
N LEU A 26 3.82 -6.01 5.83
CA LEU A 26 4.15 -5.31 7.07
C LEU A 26 2.92 -4.75 7.77
N ALA A 27 1.92 -4.31 7.01
CA ALA A 27 0.66 -3.84 7.58
C ALA A 27 -0.06 -4.95 8.34
N SER A 28 0.01 -6.19 7.84
CA SER A 28 -0.67 -7.30 8.50
C SER A 28 0.16 -7.94 9.61
N SER A 29 1.48 -8.02 9.47
CA SER A 29 2.33 -8.69 10.47
C SER A 29 2.92 -7.77 11.54
N GLY A 30 2.90 -6.45 11.31
CA GLY A 30 3.49 -5.48 12.22
C GLY A 30 4.98 -5.26 11.98
N GLN A 31 5.74 -6.32 11.84
CA GLN A 31 7.17 -6.25 11.51
C GLN A 31 7.60 -7.55 10.86
N ALA A 32 8.72 -7.52 10.14
CA ALA A 32 9.26 -8.70 9.49
C ALA A 32 10.74 -8.50 9.19
N SER A 33 11.50 -9.58 9.22
CA SER A 33 12.90 -9.59 8.80
C SER A 33 13.02 -9.55 7.27
N VAL A 34 14.22 -9.26 6.78
CA VAL A 34 14.49 -9.30 5.33
C VAL A 34 14.18 -10.68 4.76
N SER A 35 14.59 -11.74 5.46
CA SER A 35 14.33 -13.12 5.03
C SER A 35 12.84 -13.43 4.93
N GLU A 36 12.07 -13.02 5.92
CA GLU A 36 10.63 -13.20 5.92
C GLU A 36 9.96 -12.45 4.79
N LEU A 37 10.45 -11.23 4.50
CA LEU A 37 9.90 -10.43 3.41
C LEU A 37 10.27 -10.98 2.03
N ALA A 38 11.45 -11.60 1.90
CA ALA A 38 11.89 -12.18 0.63
C ALA A 38 11.18 -13.48 0.31
N GLU A 39 10.75 -14.23 1.32
CA GLU A 39 10.22 -15.58 1.17
C GLU A 39 9.10 -15.73 0.14
N PRO A 40 8.05 -14.89 0.13
CA PRO A 40 6.97 -15.04 -0.84
C PRO A 40 7.30 -14.60 -2.25
N PHE A 41 8.47 -14.03 -2.48
CA PHE A 41 8.87 -13.55 -3.80
C PHE A 41 9.94 -14.46 -4.38
N ALA A 42 9.89 -14.69 -5.69
CA ALA A 42 10.90 -15.46 -6.40
C ALA A 42 12.08 -14.60 -6.78
N ILE A 43 12.58 -13.79 -5.83
CA ILE A 43 13.74 -12.91 -6.06
C ILE A 43 14.73 -13.06 -4.89
N SER A 44 15.97 -12.66 -5.13
CA SER A 44 17.05 -12.80 -4.15
C SER A 44 16.89 -11.79 -3.00
N GLN A 45 17.54 -12.09 -1.86
CA GLN A 45 17.60 -11.14 -0.75
C GLN A 45 18.23 -9.80 -1.14
N PRO A 46 19.32 -9.77 -1.95
CA PRO A 46 19.81 -8.47 -2.43
C PRO A 46 18.79 -7.65 -3.20
N ALA A 47 17.95 -8.30 -4.01
CA ALA A 47 16.89 -7.60 -4.74
C ALA A 47 15.84 -7.05 -3.78
N ILE A 48 15.43 -7.83 -2.79
CA ILE A 48 14.52 -7.37 -1.73
C ILE A 48 15.14 -6.18 -0.98
N SER A 49 16.42 -6.28 -0.65
CA SER A 49 17.12 -5.20 0.07
C SER A 49 17.09 -3.88 -0.69
N LYS A 50 17.18 -3.92 -2.03
CA LYS A 50 17.06 -2.72 -2.85
C LYS A 50 15.68 -2.10 -2.72
N HIS A 51 14.63 -2.91 -2.76
CA HIS A 51 13.26 -2.43 -2.56
C HIS A 51 13.08 -1.84 -1.17
N LEU A 52 13.66 -2.48 -0.15
CA LEU A 52 13.58 -1.97 1.22
C LEU A 52 14.28 -0.63 1.37
N LYS A 53 15.41 -0.42 0.70
CA LYS A 53 16.10 0.87 0.72
C LYS A 53 15.24 1.98 0.12
N VAL A 54 14.55 1.70 -0.99
CA VAL A 54 13.63 2.67 -1.60
C VAL A 54 12.52 3.04 -0.62
N LEU A 55 11.92 2.03 0.03
CA LEU A 55 10.86 2.25 1.01
C LEU A 55 11.35 3.01 2.24
N GLU A 56 12.55 2.69 2.73
CA GLU A 56 13.15 3.39 3.86
C GLU A 56 13.43 4.86 3.54
N ARG A 57 14.00 5.13 2.37
CA ARG A 57 14.28 6.51 1.92
C ARG A 57 13.01 7.32 1.76
N ALA A 58 11.94 6.66 1.36
CA ALA A 58 10.64 7.31 1.24
C ALA A 58 9.94 7.52 2.58
N GLY A 59 10.50 6.98 3.67
CA GLY A 59 9.91 7.09 5.00
C GLY A 59 8.69 6.22 5.21
N LEU A 60 8.52 5.18 4.36
CA LEU A 60 7.36 4.27 4.45
C LEU A 60 7.62 3.11 5.40
N ILE A 61 8.88 2.79 5.65
CA ILE A 61 9.28 1.76 6.61
C ILE A 61 10.48 2.25 7.42
N SER A 62 10.70 1.63 8.57
CA SER A 62 11.86 1.88 9.41
C SER A 62 12.46 0.56 9.86
N ARG A 63 13.69 0.62 10.37
CA ARG A 63 14.37 -0.54 10.92
C ARG A 63 14.16 -0.59 12.42
N GLY A 64 13.89 -1.79 12.93
CA GLY A 64 13.86 -2.02 14.36
C GLY A 64 15.26 -2.01 14.99
N ARG A 65 15.30 -2.04 16.32
CA ARG A 65 16.54 -1.94 17.08
C ARG A 65 17.23 -3.27 17.35
N ASP A 66 16.64 -4.38 16.95
CA ASP A 66 17.27 -5.69 17.09
C ASP A 66 18.48 -5.74 16.16
N ALA A 67 19.68 -5.73 16.75
CA ALA A 67 20.93 -5.62 16.02
C ALA A 67 21.17 -6.79 15.06
N GLN A 68 20.65 -7.97 15.37
CA GLN A 68 20.88 -9.17 14.55
C GLN A 68 19.86 -9.32 13.42
N ARG A 69 18.61 -9.05 13.68
CA ARG A 69 17.54 -9.26 12.71
C ARG A 69 17.13 -8.02 11.97
N ARG A 70 17.32 -6.87 12.60
CA ARG A 70 16.92 -5.57 12.04
C ARG A 70 15.57 -5.64 11.34
N PRO A 71 14.50 -6.00 12.07
CA PRO A 71 13.19 -6.11 11.45
C PRO A 71 12.74 -4.80 10.86
N ARG A 72 11.93 -4.87 9.83
CA ARG A 72 11.33 -3.69 9.21
C ARG A 72 9.92 -3.52 9.74
N ARG A 73 9.51 -2.27 9.90
CA ARG A 73 8.16 -1.91 10.34
C ARG A 73 7.58 -0.85 9.43
N LEU A 74 6.28 -0.91 9.25
CA LEU A 74 5.56 0.10 8.49
C LEU A 74 5.55 1.42 9.27
N GLU A 75 5.82 2.52 8.58
CA GLU A 75 5.68 3.87 9.11
C GLU A 75 4.48 4.52 8.43
N PRO A 76 3.35 4.69 9.14
CA PRO A 76 2.10 5.10 8.49
C PRO A 76 2.04 6.58 8.12
N LYS A 77 2.95 7.40 8.64
CA LYS A 77 2.87 8.86 8.47
C LYS A 77 2.83 9.29 7.00
N ARG A 78 3.73 8.75 6.18
CA ARG A 78 3.80 9.13 4.75
C ARG A 78 2.59 8.63 3.96
N LEU A 79 2.11 7.43 4.29
CA LEU A 79 0.87 6.92 3.69
C LEU A 79 -0.32 7.79 4.08
N GLY A 80 -0.34 8.28 5.33
CA GLY A 80 -1.36 9.21 5.79
C GLY A 80 -1.36 10.51 5.02
N GLU A 81 -0.17 11.04 4.71
CA GLU A 81 -0.03 12.24 3.87
C GLU A 81 -0.58 12.01 2.47
N ALA A 82 -0.27 10.86 1.88
CA ALA A 82 -0.78 10.50 0.55
C ALA A 82 -2.30 10.35 0.57
N THR A 83 -2.85 9.70 1.59
CA THR A 83 -4.29 9.54 1.77
C THR A 83 -4.96 10.91 1.86
N LYS A 84 -4.38 11.82 2.64
CA LYS A 84 -4.91 13.17 2.81
C LYS A 84 -4.94 13.92 1.47
N TRP A 85 -3.89 13.77 0.67
CA TRP A 85 -3.86 14.38 -0.65
C TRP A 85 -4.95 13.79 -1.55
N LEU A 86 -5.14 12.48 -1.53
CA LEU A 86 -6.17 11.79 -2.31
C LEU A 86 -7.60 12.16 -1.87
N GLU A 87 -7.79 12.59 -0.62
CA GLU A 87 -9.09 13.02 -0.11
C GLU A 87 -9.70 14.17 -0.93
N ARG A 88 -8.87 14.97 -1.57
CA ARG A 88 -9.34 16.06 -2.46
C ARG A 88 -10.22 15.54 -3.58
N TYR A 89 -10.02 14.29 -3.97
CA TYR A 89 -10.72 13.67 -5.11
C TYR A 89 -11.80 12.70 -4.65
N ARG A 90 -12.02 12.61 -3.36
CA ARG A 90 -12.94 11.65 -2.77
C ARG A 90 -14.35 11.76 -3.34
N ARG A 91 -14.83 12.98 -3.53
CA ARG A 91 -16.17 13.22 -4.06
C ARG A 91 -16.37 12.62 -5.44
N LEU A 92 -15.31 12.59 -6.24
CA LEU A 92 -15.38 12.04 -7.60
C LEU A 92 -15.65 10.54 -7.56
N TRP A 93 -14.87 9.80 -6.78
CA TRP A 93 -15.08 8.35 -6.73
C TRP A 93 -16.25 7.94 -5.85
N GLU A 94 -16.60 8.68 -4.82
CA GLU A 94 -17.80 8.42 -4.03
C GLU A 94 -19.05 8.53 -4.90
N GLY A 95 -19.14 9.58 -5.71
CA GLY A 95 -20.23 9.73 -6.67
C GLY A 95 -20.32 8.55 -7.64
N ASN A 96 -19.16 8.08 -8.11
CA ASN A 96 -19.10 6.92 -8.99
C ASN A 96 -19.51 5.64 -8.29
N TYR A 97 -19.10 5.45 -7.05
CA TYR A 97 -19.49 4.28 -6.26
C TYR A 97 -20.99 4.30 -5.97
N GLN A 98 -21.55 5.44 -5.66
CA GLN A 98 -22.99 5.56 -5.44
C GLN A 98 -23.77 5.20 -6.70
N ARG A 99 -23.31 5.64 -7.86
CA ARG A 99 -23.92 5.28 -9.15
C ARG A 99 -23.81 3.79 -9.41
N LEU A 100 -22.67 3.20 -9.11
CA LEU A 100 -22.44 1.77 -9.25
C LEU A 100 -23.34 1.00 -8.30
N ASP A 101 -23.45 1.41 -7.04
CA ASP A 101 -24.32 0.76 -6.07
C ASP A 101 -25.77 0.80 -6.53
N ALA A 102 -26.24 1.93 -7.03
CA ALA A 102 -27.60 2.06 -7.56
C ALA A 102 -27.83 1.13 -8.74
N LEU A 103 -26.84 1.01 -9.64
CA LEU A 103 -26.93 0.10 -10.75
C LEU A 103 -26.96 -1.36 -10.30
N LEU A 104 -26.11 -1.72 -9.34
CA LEU A 104 -26.08 -3.07 -8.79
C LEU A 104 -27.40 -3.43 -8.11
N GLU A 105 -28.01 -2.51 -7.39
CA GLU A 105 -29.32 -2.73 -6.80
C GLU A 105 -30.39 -2.94 -7.86
N ALA A 106 -30.36 -2.13 -8.91
CA ALA A 106 -31.30 -2.30 -10.04
C ALA A 106 -31.14 -3.67 -10.71
N LEU A 107 -29.88 -4.12 -10.88
CA LEU A 107 -29.59 -5.43 -11.44
C LEU A 107 -30.01 -6.57 -10.52
N LYS A 108 -29.86 -6.41 -9.23
CA LYS A 108 -30.33 -7.40 -8.25
C LYS A 108 -31.84 -7.57 -8.31
N THR A 109 -32.57 -6.47 -8.44
CA THR A 109 -34.01 -6.49 -8.58
C THR A 109 -34.42 -7.25 -9.84
N LYS A 110 -33.74 -7.01 -10.96
CA LYS A 110 -33.95 -7.75 -12.20
C LYS A 110 -33.44 -9.18 -12.10
N GLY A 111 -32.37 -9.41 -11.34
CA GLY A 111 -31.77 -10.72 -11.15
C GLY A 111 -32.69 -11.72 -10.48
N LYS A 112 -33.63 -11.26 -9.65
CA LYS A 112 -34.67 -12.12 -9.07
C LYS A 112 -35.57 -12.72 -10.12
N LYS A 113 -35.67 -12.09 -11.30
CA LYS A 113 -36.46 -12.62 -12.44
C LYS A 113 -35.64 -13.63 -13.25
N TRP A 114 -34.34 -13.63 -13.15
CA TRP A 114 -33.45 -14.48 -13.95
C TRP A 114 -32.95 -15.70 -13.22
N GLY A 115 -32.82 -15.60 -11.94
CA GLY A 115 -32.19 -16.62 -11.15
C GLY A 115 -33.14 -17.70 -10.70
N PRO A 116 -32.63 -18.87 -10.38
CA PRO A 116 -33.33 -19.80 -9.52
C PRO A 116 -33.44 -19.21 -8.14
#